data_3d84d1a2286278b3377a813b44f7f3fd
#
_entry.id   3d84d1a2286278b3377a813b44f7f3fd
#
_cell.length_a   1.000
_cell.length_b   1.000
_cell.length_c   1.000
_cell.angle_alpha   90.00
_cell.angle_beta   90.00
_cell.angle_gamma   90.00
#
_symmetry.space_group_name_H-M   'P 1'
#
loop_
_entity.id
_entity.type
_entity.pdbx_description
1 polymer ?
#
loop_
_entity_poly.entity_id
_entity_poly.type
_entity_poly.pdbx_seq_one_letter_code
_entity_poly.pdbx_strand_id
1 'polypeptide(L)'
;MLELREFIREDMDNIDLGYEMLQEHKDAFKAPYAIHGYTLLEDGEIVAMGGVHMLWNKVGEAWIMLGKSAKSKPRTVAKYADLMFDVIVHKNKLNRIQASIAVNDAKAIRFGKWLGFEMEGLMRRYGPDGSDYYRVARVQ
;
A
#
# COMPACT_ATOMS: atom_id res chain seq x y z
N MET A 1 -1.58 2.36 -22.73
CA MET A 1 -2.86 2.77 -22.09
C MET A 1 -2.90 2.28 -20.66
N LEU A 2 -3.26 3.16 -19.74
CA LEU A 2 -3.39 2.82 -18.33
C LEU A 2 -4.73 2.14 -18.07
N GLU A 3 -4.69 1.10 -17.25
CA GLU A 3 -5.87 0.37 -16.80
C GLU A 3 -5.82 0.23 -15.29
N LEU A 4 -6.92 0.50 -14.62
CA LEU A 4 -7.08 0.26 -13.19
C LEU A 4 -8.16 -0.80 -13.01
N ARG A 5 -7.80 -1.90 -12.38
CA ARG A 5 -8.74 -3.00 -12.09
C ARG A 5 -8.59 -3.47 -10.64
N GLU A 6 -9.52 -4.27 -10.18
CA GLU A 6 -9.42 -4.84 -8.85
C GLU A 6 -8.16 -5.72 -8.72
N PHE A 7 -7.54 -5.64 -7.56
CA PHE A 7 -6.38 -6.45 -7.19
C PHE A 7 -6.80 -7.92 -7.04
N ILE A 8 -5.98 -8.81 -7.58
CA ILE A 8 -6.06 -10.26 -7.34
C ILE A 8 -4.72 -10.73 -6.77
N ARG A 9 -4.74 -11.77 -5.94
CA ARG A 9 -3.52 -12.23 -5.25
C ARG A 9 -2.40 -12.64 -6.19
N GLU A 10 -2.74 -13.16 -7.35
CA GLU A 10 -1.78 -13.52 -8.40
C GLU A 10 -0.96 -12.33 -8.88
N ASP A 11 -1.44 -11.10 -8.70
CA ASP A 11 -0.68 -9.90 -9.05
C ASP A 11 0.63 -9.81 -8.26
N MET A 12 0.68 -10.37 -7.06
CA MET A 12 1.90 -10.45 -6.25
C MET A 12 3.02 -11.20 -6.94
N ASP A 13 2.69 -12.19 -7.75
CA ASP A 13 3.66 -13.01 -8.46
C ASP A 13 4.11 -12.36 -9.77
N ASN A 14 3.36 -11.40 -10.28
CA ASN A 14 3.55 -10.82 -11.60
C ASN A 14 4.15 -9.41 -11.57
N ILE A 15 4.22 -8.76 -10.41
CA ILE A 15 4.80 -7.43 -10.29
C ILE A 15 6.33 -7.52 -10.25
N ASP A 16 7.00 -6.69 -11.06
CA ASP A 16 8.44 -6.54 -11.01
C ASP A 16 8.79 -5.37 -10.10
N LEU A 17 9.18 -5.66 -8.87
CA LEU A 17 9.54 -4.68 -7.86
C LEU A 17 10.97 -4.15 -8.04
N GLY A 18 11.80 -4.86 -8.80
CA GLY A 18 13.23 -4.55 -8.90
C GLY A 18 14.04 -5.08 -7.71
N TYR A 19 13.40 -5.79 -6.79
CA TYR A 19 14.05 -6.48 -5.66
C TYR A 19 13.17 -7.66 -5.25
N GLU A 20 13.75 -8.58 -4.48
CA GLU A 20 13.02 -9.73 -3.96
C GLU A 20 12.29 -9.35 -2.66
N MET A 21 10.98 -9.66 -2.59
CA MET A 21 10.17 -9.37 -1.40
C MET A 21 10.50 -10.37 -0.29
N LEU A 22 10.55 -9.87 0.95
CA LEU A 22 10.70 -10.73 2.12
C LEU A 22 9.54 -11.70 2.26
N GLN A 23 9.83 -12.93 2.70
CA GLN A 23 8.81 -13.97 2.85
C GLN A 23 7.71 -13.56 3.83
N GLU A 24 8.06 -12.83 4.90
CA GLU A 24 7.09 -12.34 5.88
C GLU A 24 6.06 -11.42 5.23
N HIS A 25 6.49 -10.57 4.28
CA HIS A 25 5.58 -9.70 3.55
C HIS A 25 4.68 -10.49 2.60
N LYS A 26 5.24 -11.51 1.92
CA LYS A 26 4.43 -12.39 1.07
C LYS A 26 3.37 -13.15 1.88
N ASP A 27 3.75 -13.63 3.06
CA ASP A 27 2.85 -14.41 3.91
C ASP A 27 1.68 -13.57 4.42
N ALA A 28 1.86 -12.27 4.62
CA ALA A 28 0.79 -11.36 5.01
C ALA A 28 -0.38 -11.36 4.02
N PHE A 29 -0.11 -11.61 2.74
CA PHE A 29 -1.15 -11.67 1.70
C PHE A 29 -1.83 -13.03 1.59
N LYS A 30 -1.28 -14.05 2.24
CA LYS A 30 -1.88 -15.38 2.31
C LYS A 30 -2.86 -15.51 3.48
N ALA A 31 -2.80 -14.60 4.44
CA ALA A 31 -3.69 -14.61 5.59
C ALA A 31 -5.14 -14.42 5.12
N PRO A 32 -6.13 -14.97 5.86
CA PRO A 32 -7.53 -14.94 5.44
C PRO A 32 -8.20 -13.59 5.72
N TYR A 33 -7.49 -12.50 5.54
CA TYR A 33 -8.05 -11.15 5.66
C TYR A 33 -8.77 -10.76 4.39
N ALA A 34 -9.86 -10.03 4.54
CA ALA A 34 -10.48 -9.36 3.40
C ALA A 34 -9.55 -8.25 2.91
N ILE A 35 -9.31 -8.23 1.61
CA ILE A 35 -8.44 -7.24 0.97
C ILE A 35 -9.28 -6.45 -0.02
N HIS A 36 -9.33 -5.13 0.14
CA HIS A 36 -9.86 -4.22 -0.86
C HIS A 36 -8.67 -3.57 -1.55
N GLY A 37 -8.52 -3.78 -2.84
CA GLY A 37 -7.34 -3.25 -3.52
C GLY A 37 -7.51 -3.13 -5.01
N TYR A 38 -6.56 -2.44 -5.63
CA TYR A 38 -6.54 -2.19 -7.07
C TYR A 38 -5.14 -2.36 -7.61
N THR A 39 -5.08 -2.74 -8.88
CA THR A 39 -3.83 -2.88 -9.63
C THR A 39 -3.87 -1.92 -10.81
N LEU A 40 -2.81 -1.14 -10.96
CA LEU A 40 -2.61 -0.21 -12.07
C LEU A 40 -1.67 -0.86 -13.08
N LEU A 41 -2.15 -0.99 -14.32
CA LEU A 41 -1.38 -1.58 -15.40
C LEU A 41 -1.19 -0.56 -16.53
N GLU A 42 -0.09 -0.69 -17.23
CA GLU A 42 0.14 0.02 -18.49
C GLU A 42 0.55 -1.02 -19.53
N ASP A 43 -0.27 -1.14 -20.58
CA ASP A 43 -0.04 -2.08 -21.68
C ASP A 43 0.20 -3.52 -21.17
N GLY A 44 -0.56 -3.91 -20.15
CA GLY A 44 -0.51 -5.25 -19.57
C GLY A 44 0.57 -5.44 -18.50
N GLU A 45 1.45 -4.48 -18.28
CA GLU A 45 2.48 -4.55 -17.24
C GLU A 45 1.99 -3.88 -15.96
N ILE A 46 2.19 -4.53 -14.80
CA ILE A 46 1.80 -3.98 -13.52
C ILE A 46 2.75 -2.86 -13.12
N VAL A 47 2.22 -1.64 -13.03
CA VAL A 47 2.95 -0.45 -12.60
C VAL A 47 2.96 -0.34 -11.09
N ALA A 48 1.81 -0.55 -10.46
CA ALA A 48 1.65 -0.44 -9.02
C ALA A 48 0.40 -1.20 -8.59
N MET A 49 0.35 -1.55 -7.33
CA MET A 49 -0.85 -2.11 -6.72
C MET A 49 -0.90 -1.69 -5.27
N GLY A 50 -2.09 -1.66 -4.71
CA GLY A 50 -2.28 -1.22 -3.35
C GLY A 50 -3.68 -1.48 -2.86
N GLY A 51 -3.91 -1.26 -1.57
CA GLY A 51 -5.20 -1.46 -0.98
C GLY A 51 -5.19 -1.45 0.52
N VAL A 52 -6.17 -2.12 1.09
CA VAL A 52 -6.40 -2.18 2.54
C VAL A 52 -6.73 -3.60 2.94
N HIS A 53 -5.97 -4.14 3.90
CA HIS A 53 -6.34 -5.36 4.61
C HIS A 53 -7.29 -4.97 5.74
N MET A 54 -8.46 -5.57 5.77
CA MET A 54 -9.41 -5.30 6.85
C MET A 54 -8.94 -6.00 8.13
N LEU A 55 -8.73 -5.21 9.19
CA LEU A 55 -8.38 -5.74 10.52
C LEU A 55 -9.64 -6.15 11.27
N TRP A 56 -10.62 -5.26 11.29
CA TRP A 56 -11.96 -5.47 11.81
C TRP A 56 -12.88 -4.42 11.19
N ASN A 57 -14.12 -4.38 11.60
CA ASN A 57 -15.11 -3.50 10.99
C ASN A 57 -14.64 -2.03 11.01
N LYS A 58 -14.62 -1.40 9.85
CA LYS A 58 -14.29 0.02 9.60
C LYS A 58 -12.83 0.41 9.85
N VAL A 59 -11.94 -0.56 10.08
CA VAL A 59 -10.52 -0.30 10.31
C VAL A 59 -9.68 -1.23 9.44
N GLY A 60 -8.71 -0.67 8.73
CA GLY A 60 -7.85 -1.47 7.88
C GLY A 60 -6.40 -1.01 7.85
N GLU A 61 -5.56 -1.91 7.39
CA GLU A 61 -4.13 -1.68 7.20
C GLU A 61 -3.89 -1.39 5.71
N ALA A 62 -3.44 -0.17 5.41
CA ALA A 62 -3.14 0.25 4.05
C ALA A 62 -1.77 -0.28 3.61
N TRP A 63 -1.67 -0.64 2.35
CA TRP A 63 -0.43 -1.09 1.75
C TRP A 63 -0.33 -0.61 0.32
N ILE A 64 0.88 -0.50 -0.19
CA ILE A 64 1.14 -0.17 -1.58
C ILE A 64 2.42 -0.86 -2.03
N MET A 65 2.43 -1.32 -3.26
CA MET A 65 3.62 -1.88 -3.91
C MET A 65 3.82 -1.19 -5.24
N LEU A 66 5.03 -0.69 -5.43
CA LEU A 66 5.40 0.03 -6.64
C LEU A 66 6.26 -0.88 -7.51
N GLY A 67 5.83 -1.11 -8.74
CA GLY A 67 6.64 -1.80 -9.72
C GLY A 67 7.82 -0.94 -10.15
N LYS A 68 8.79 -1.60 -10.76
CA LYS A 68 10.00 -0.95 -11.27
C LYS A 68 9.66 0.21 -12.23
N SER A 69 8.63 0.02 -13.06
CA SER A 69 8.19 1.04 -14.02
C SER A 69 7.54 2.27 -13.37
N ALA A 70 7.10 2.17 -12.11
CA ALA A 70 6.48 3.29 -11.41
C ALA A 70 7.43 4.47 -11.21
N LYS A 71 8.74 4.23 -11.18
CA LYS A 71 9.76 5.26 -10.97
C LYS A 71 9.71 6.35 -12.04
N SER A 72 9.30 6.01 -13.26
CA SER A 72 9.18 6.97 -14.35
C SER A 72 7.85 7.73 -14.37
N LYS A 73 6.92 7.37 -13.46
CA LYS A 73 5.55 7.88 -13.44
C LYS A 73 5.09 8.28 -12.02
N PRO A 74 5.91 9.02 -11.24
CA PRO A 74 5.59 9.26 -9.83
C PRO A 74 4.28 10.03 -9.61
N ARG A 75 3.99 11.02 -10.45
CA ARG A 75 2.75 11.81 -10.33
C ARG A 75 1.51 10.99 -10.70
N THR A 76 1.61 10.16 -11.72
CA THR A 76 0.52 9.29 -12.14
C THR A 76 0.20 8.29 -11.02
N VAL A 77 1.22 7.64 -10.48
CA VAL A 77 1.06 6.68 -9.38
C VAL A 77 0.45 7.34 -8.16
N ALA A 78 0.95 8.52 -7.77
CA ALA A 78 0.43 9.25 -6.62
C ALA A 78 -1.06 9.61 -6.79
N LYS A 79 -1.44 10.06 -7.95
CA LYS A 79 -2.84 10.41 -8.26
C LYS A 79 -3.76 9.19 -8.15
N TYR A 80 -3.35 8.06 -8.73
CA TYR A 80 -4.15 6.84 -8.67
C TYR A 80 -4.20 6.25 -7.25
N ALA A 81 -3.11 6.35 -6.49
CA ALA A 81 -3.09 5.90 -5.10
C ALA A 81 -4.07 6.71 -4.24
N ASP A 82 -4.06 8.02 -4.39
CA ASP A 82 -4.98 8.89 -3.65
C ASP A 82 -6.44 8.56 -3.99
N LEU A 83 -6.74 8.46 -5.28
CA LEU A 83 -8.07 8.09 -5.73
C LEU A 83 -8.49 6.71 -5.18
N MET A 84 -7.60 5.75 -5.23
CA MET A 84 -7.86 4.38 -4.76
C MET A 84 -8.22 4.36 -3.27
N PHE A 85 -7.44 5.03 -2.42
CA PHE A 85 -7.74 5.06 -0.99
C PHE A 85 -9.05 5.78 -0.70
N ASP A 86 -9.34 6.87 -1.41
CA ASP A 86 -10.62 7.57 -1.25
C ASP A 86 -11.79 6.66 -1.62
N VAL A 87 -11.69 5.94 -2.73
CA VAL A 87 -12.74 5.01 -3.17
C VAL A 87 -12.94 3.90 -2.14
N ILE A 88 -11.85 3.30 -1.66
CA ILE A 88 -11.94 2.20 -0.69
C ILE A 88 -12.57 2.69 0.62
N VAL A 89 -12.14 3.84 1.11
CA VAL A 89 -12.67 4.41 2.36
C VAL A 89 -14.16 4.70 2.26
N HIS A 90 -14.60 5.36 1.17
CA HIS A 90 -15.99 5.72 0.98
C HIS A 90 -16.88 4.50 0.73
N LYS A 91 -16.46 3.61 -0.16
CA LYS A 91 -17.24 2.42 -0.53
C LYS A 91 -17.47 1.49 0.66
N ASN A 92 -16.48 1.37 1.54
CA ASN A 92 -16.52 0.46 2.69
C ASN A 92 -16.81 1.17 4.01
N LYS A 93 -17.07 2.48 3.97
CA LYS A 93 -17.38 3.32 5.14
C LYS A 93 -16.35 3.16 6.25
N LEU A 94 -15.06 3.21 5.89
CA LEU A 94 -13.98 3.03 6.85
C LEU A 94 -13.81 4.29 7.70
N ASN A 95 -13.55 4.09 8.99
CA ASN A 95 -13.23 5.17 9.93
C ASN A 95 -11.74 5.47 9.94
N ARG A 96 -10.93 4.46 9.66
CA ARG A 96 -9.49 4.55 9.83
C ARG A 96 -8.79 3.59 8.86
N ILE A 97 -7.77 4.11 8.17
CA ILE A 97 -6.75 3.27 7.54
C ILE A 97 -5.40 3.66 8.12
N GLN A 98 -4.59 2.68 8.44
CA GLN A 98 -3.27 2.88 9.03
C GLN A 98 -2.21 2.18 8.20
N ALA A 99 -0.96 2.58 8.36
CA ALA A 99 0.15 1.98 7.65
C ALA A 99 1.42 2.02 8.48
N SER A 100 2.37 1.18 8.11
CA SER A 100 3.69 1.12 8.72
C SER A 100 4.73 1.52 7.68
N ILE A 101 5.61 2.46 8.03
CA ILE A 101 6.63 2.97 7.12
C ILE A 101 7.98 2.89 7.83
N ALA A 102 8.98 2.28 7.17
CA ALA A 102 10.34 2.20 7.72
C ALA A 102 10.89 3.60 7.99
N VAL A 103 11.53 3.79 9.14
CA VAL A 103 12.02 5.11 9.56
C VAL A 103 13.05 5.71 8.60
N ASN A 104 13.78 4.86 7.88
CA ASN A 104 14.79 5.29 6.93
C ASN A 104 14.28 5.43 5.49
N ASP A 105 12.99 5.24 5.27
CA ASP A 105 12.39 5.37 3.93
C ASP A 105 11.77 6.76 3.76
N ALA A 106 12.62 7.75 3.47
CA ALA A 106 12.21 9.15 3.34
C ALA A 106 11.17 9.36 2.24
N LYS A 107 11.28 8.63 1.13
CA LYS A 107 10.33 8.75 0.01
C LYS A 107 8.95 8.25 0.42
N ALA A 108 8.88 7.11 1.08
CA ALA A 108 7.61 6.56 1.55
C ALA A 108 6.97 7.47 2.60
N ILE A 109 7.77 8.07 3.49
CA ILE A 109 7.26 9.02 4.49
C ILE A 109 6.62 10.23 3.81
N ARG A 110 7.31 10.82 2.81
CA ARG A 110 6.75 11.97 2.06
C ARG A 110 5.48 11.58 1.30
N PHE A 111 5.49 10.40 0.69
CA PHE A 111 4.34 9.89 -0.04
C PHE A 111 3.14 9.71 0.89
N GLY A 112 3.35 9.11 2.06
CA GLY A 112 2.30 8.93 3.05
C GLY A 112 1.69 10.24 3.53
N LYS A 113 2.53 11.23 3.79
CA LYS A 113 2.06 12.57 4.17
C LYS A 113 1.21 13.20 3.07
N TRP A 114 1.66 13.09 1.84
CA TRP A 114 0.92 13.62 0.70
C TRP A 114 -0.45 12.95 0.54
N LEU A 115 -0.52 11.65 0.84
CA LEU A 115 -1.78 10.90 0.81
C LEU A 115 -2.69 11.21 2.03
N GLY A 116 -2.26 12.06 2.94
CA GLY A 116 -3.06 12.46 4.10
C GLY A 116 -2.85 11.61 5.35
N PHE A 117 -1.85 10.74 5.36
CA PHE A 117 -1.50 9.99 6.56
C PHE A 117 -0.73 10.87 7.54
N GLU A 118 -1.11 10.79 8.81
CA GLU A 118 -0.49 11.54 9.89
C GLU A 118 0.33 10.61 10.78
N MET A 119 1.42 11.14 11.35
CA MET A 119 2.29 10.40 12.24
C MET A 119 1.59 10.13 13.57
N GLU A 120 1.58 8.86 14.00
CA GLU A 120 1.02 8.48 15.29
C GLU A 120 2.08 7.96 16.27
N GLY A 121 3.20 7.45 15.79
CA GLY A 121 4.22 7.01 16.71
C GLY A 121 5.33 6.20 16.08
N LEU A 122 6.32 5.90 16.91
CA LEU A 122 7.47 5.07 16.57
C LEU A 122 7.25 3.65 17.10
N MET A 123 7.40 2.67 16.22
CA MET A 123 7.33 1.25 16.56
C MET A 123 8.76 0.68 16.53
N ARG A 124 9.36 0.56 17.71
CA ARG A 124 10.73 0.06 17.79
C ARG A 124 10.78 -1.43 17.46
N ARG A 125 11.75 -1.82 16.63
CA ARG A 125 12.04 -3.20 16.25
C ARG A 125 10.85 -3.94 15.63
N TYR A 126 10.00 -3.19 14.96
CA TYR A 126 8.80 -3.73 14.32
C TYR A 126 9.11 -4.53 13.05
N GLY A 127 10.12 -4.13 12.29
CA GLY A 127 10.43 -4.76 11.01
C GLY A 127 10.94 -6.20 11.14
N PRO A 128 10.80 -7.01 10.11
CA PRO A 128 11.30 -8.40 10.13
C PRO A 128 12.81 -8.48 10.35
N ASP A 129 13.55 -7.45 9.98
CA ASP A 129 15.00 -7.33 10.19
C ASP A 129 15.37 -6.66 11.54
N GLY A 130 14.37 -6.37 12.37
CA GLY A 130 14.55 -5.68 13.65
C GLY A 130 14.62 -4.16 13.53
N SER A 131 14.34 -3.60 12.37
CA SER A 131 14.35 -2.14 12.16
C SER A 131 13.11 -1.47 12.74
N ASP A 132 13.24 -0.15 12.98
CA ASP A 132 12.15 0.66 13.50
C ASP A 132 11.23 1.12 12.36
N TYR A 133 9.95 1.23 12.67
CA TYR A 133 8.93 1.73 11.75
C TYR A 133 8.11 2.84 12.40
N TYR A 134 7.53 3.68 11.58
CA TYR A 134 6.51 4.64 12.01
C TYR A 134 5.13 4.05 11.79
N ARG A 135 4.23 4.32 12.73
CA ARG A 135 2.78 4.12 12.54
C ARG A 135 2.20 5.43 12.06
N VAL A 136 1.52 5.38 10.91
CA VAL A 136 0.81 6.54 10.36
C VAL A 136 -0.65 6.14 10.10
N ALA A 137 -1.54 7.12 10.07
CA ALA A 137 -2.97 6.85 9.87
C ALA A 137 -3.70 8.00 9.19
N ARG A 138 -4.74 7.64 8.43
CA ARG A 138 -5.78 8.53 7.94
C ARG A 138 -7.05 8.20 8.71
N VAL A 139 -7.56 9.15 9.48
CA VAL A 139 -8.79 8.99 10.25
C VAL A 139 -9.86 9.87 9.62
N GLN A 140 -11.05 9.29 9.40
CA GLN A 140 -12.15 9.96 8.71
C GLN A 140 -13.08 10.66 9.69
#